data_ae9e8eb77e8ee7117cb2be30624663a7
#
_entry.id   ae9e8eb77e8ee7117cb2be30624663a7
#
_cell.length_a   1.000
_cell.length_b   1.000
_cell.length_c   1.000
_cell.angle_alpha   90.00
_cell.angle_beta   90.00
_cell.angle_gamma   90.00
#
_symmetry.space_group_name_H-M   'P 1'
#
loop_
_entity.id
_entity.type
_entity.pdbx_description
1 polymer ?
#
loop_
_entity_poly.entity_id
_entity_poly.type
_entity_poly.pdbx_seq_one_letter_code
_entity_poly.pdbx_strand_id
1 'polypeptide(L)'
;TVHSHYHSHRGGEAPHEHDVPLGSVAFDPSREEHGGTCGVPAHVHCGVRLARVPLEGKSITYSYPHTDKPVFSSMDVAAPAGEMLAILGNNGAGKSTLLDLLAGMTRPNEGLVEVGGVDIGTLNRRQVAQRIAYVAQQQTVPHLSVYDEVLLGRKPHISWNVTERDRQIVAESIAQLGLAGFARRYCDELSGGERQKVFIARALAQEPEVLILDEPTSALDPKNQLEVLRIVRDVTHRNNLATVLVLHDINLALRFCDRFMLVRDGAVVAQGGHETVTDETLSATYDAPFRIVDIDGVRIAVPRAT
;
A
#
# COMPACT_ATOMS: atom_id res chain seq x y z
N THR A 1 -48.20 21.86 -25.02
CA THR A 1 -48.33 22.30 -26.43
C THR A 1 -46.96 22.29 -27.03
N VAL A 2 -46.60 21.20 -27.65
CA VAL A 2 -46.40 20.88 -29.06
C VAL A 2 -45.43 21.83 -29.81
N HIS A 3 -44.26 21.42 -30.24
CA HIS A 3 -43.98 21.02 -31.62
C HIS A 3 -42.58 20.43 -31.80
N SER A 4 -42.60 19.26 -32.46
CA SER A 4 -41.47 18.56 -33.06
C SER A 4 -41.06 19.21 -34.38
N HIS A 5 -39.77 19.12 -34.75
CA HIS A 5 -39.37 19.08 -36.17
C HIS A 5 -38.25 18.08 -36.38
N TYR A 6 -38.61 17.08 -37.15
CA TYR A 6 -37.68 16.11 -37.85
C TYR A 6 -37.10 16.82 -39.08
N HIS A 7 -35.79 16.64 -39.30
CA HIS A 7 -35.24 16.63 -40.68
C HIS A 7 -34.21 15.52 -40.87
N SER A 8 -34.57 14.64 -41.77
CA SER A 8 -33.76 13.57 -42.33
C SER A 8 -32.96 14.13 -43.52
N HIS A 9 -31.68 13.77 -43.66
CA HIS A 9 -31.01 13.64 -44.95
C HIS A 9 -30.10 12.42 -44.99
N ARG A 10 -30.30 11.66 -46.05
CA ARG A 10 -29.58 10.48 -46.52
C ARG A 10 -28.22 10.88 -47.13
N GLY A 11 -27.25 9.95 -47.10
CA GLY A 11 -26.05 10.00 -47.92
C GLY A 11 -24.99 9.04 -47.33
N GLY A 12 -24.91 7.84 -47.92
CA GLY A 12 -23.94 6.84 -47.53
C GLY A 12 -22.61 7.06 -48.23
N GLU A 13 -21.57 6.54 -47.60
CA GLU A 13 -20.37 6.00 -48.26
C GLU A 13 -19.57 5.23 -47.19
N ALA A 14 -19.14 4.01 -47.55
CA ALA A 14 -18.35 3.11 -46.70
C ALA A 14 -16.88 3.49 -46.73
N PRO A 15 -16.12 3.29 -45.65
CA PRO A 15 -14.68 3.42 -45.68
C PRO A 15 -14.00 2.15 -46.19
N HIS A 16 -13.03 2.34 -47.08
CA HIS A 16 -12.17 1.31 -47.67
C HIS A 16 -11.17 0.77 -46.64
N GLU A 17 -11.04 -0.55 -46.57
CA GLU A 17 -9.94 -1.28 -45.98
C GLU A 17 -8.65 -1.03 -46.78
N HIS A 18 -7.57 -0.67 -46.08
CA HIS A 18 -6.21 -0.75 -46.62
C HIS A 18 -5.48 -1.91 -45.93
N ASP A 19 -5.36 -3.00 -46.67
CA ASP A 19 -4.41 -4.08 -46.39
C ASP A 19 -2.98 -3.59 -46.57
N VAL A 20 -2.11 -3.83 -45.59
CA VAL A 20 -0.67 -3.70 -45.69
C VAL A 20 -0.06 -5.11 -45.56
N PRO A 21 0.71 -5.59 -46.54
CA PRO A 21 1.20 -6.96 -46.53
C PRO A 21 2.40 -7.18 -45.61
N LEU A 22 2.33 -8.28 -44.88
CA LEU A 22 3.44 -8.87 -44.12
C LEU A 22 4.56 -9.32 -45.06
N GLY A 23 5.70 -8.63 -45.00
CA GLY A 23 6.94 -9.06 -45.62
C GLY A 23 7.63 -10.16 -44.83
N SER A 24 7.63 -11.37 -45.36
CA SER A 24 8.45 -12.49 -44.88
C SER A 24 9.91 -12.26 -45.26
N VAL A 25 10.80 -12.19 -44.25
CA VAL A 25 12.25 -12.25 -44.49
C VAL A 25 12.69 -13.69 -44.31
N ALA A 26 13.14 -14.29 -45.42
CA ALA A 26 13.73 -15.62 -45.46
C ALA A 26 15.16 -15.57 -44.86
N PHE A 27 15.46 -16.57 -44.04
CA PHE A 27 16.79 -16.82 -43.48
C PHE A 27 17.63 -17.60 -44.49
N ASP A 28 18.81 -17.04 -44.89
CA ASP A 28 19.78 -17.68 -45.78
C ASP A 28 21.00 -18.16 -44.91
N PRO A 29 21.29 -19.47 -44.88
CA PRO A 29 22.34 -20.03 -44.04
C PRO A 29 23.66 -20.30 -44.80
N SER A 30 24.17 -19.34 -45.58
CA SER A 30 25.46 -19.51 -46.24
C SER A 30 26.26 -18.21 -46.32
N ARG A 31 27.00 -17.91 -45.24
CA ARG A 31 28.27 -17.17 -45.28
C ARG A 31 29.13 -17.49 -44.09
N GLU A 32 30.08 -18.36 -44.33
CA GLU A 32 31.23 -18.61 -43.45
C GLU A 32 32.34 -17.55 -43.65
N GLU A 33 33.05 -17.35 -42.53
CA GLU A 33 34.45 -16.94 -42.37
C GLU A 33 34.91 -15.51 -42.76
N HIS A 34 35.36 -14.76 -41.76
CA HIS A 34 36.79 -14.46 -41.55
C HIS A 34 37.03 -13.78 -40.19
N GLY A 35 38.13 -14.21 -39.59
CA GLY A 35 38.56 -13.97 -38.22
C GLY A 35 38.97 -12.53 -37.89
N GLY A 36 38.90 -12.23 -36.60
CA GLY A 36 39.41 -11.01 -35.97
C GLY A 36 39.24 -11.10 -34.46
N THR A 37 40.34 -11.46 -33.80
CA THR A 37 40.49 -11.44 -32.35
C THR A 37 40.34 -10.08 -31.76
N CYS A 38 39.55 -9.94 -30.74
CA CYS A 38 39.75 -9.21 -29.48
C CYS A 38 38.44 -8.68 -28.92
N GLY A 39 38.18 -8.91 -27.66
CA GLY A 39 37.11 -8.20 -26.98
C GLY A 39 36.26 -9.12 -26.10
N VAL A 40 36.51 -9.00 -24.82
CA VAL A 40 35.80 -9.52 -23.67
C VAL A 40 34.28 -9.59 -23.90
N PRO A 41 33.59 -10.70 -23.61
CA PRO A 41 32.14 -10.73 -23.69
C PRO A 41 31.57 -9.80 -22.64
N ALA A 42 30.86 -8.75 -23.11
CA ALA A 42 30.00 -7.97 -22.26
C ALA A 42 29.02 -8.90 -21.58
N HIS A 43 29.11 -9.01 -20.27
CA HIS A 43 28.09 -9.63 -19.43
C HIS A 43 26.77 -8.94 -19.72
N VAL A 44 25.89 -9.57 -20.48
CA VAL A 44 24.49 -9.24 -20.53
C VAL A 44 23.98 -9.49 -19.12
N HIS A 45 24.03 -8.47 -18.27
CA HIS A 45 23.21 -8.42 -17.08
C HIS A 45 21.76 -8.43 -17.57
N CYS A 46 21.19 -9.63 -17.62
CA CYS A 46 19.74 -9.80 -17.52
C CYS A 46 19.36 -9.13 -16.19
N GLY A 47 19.02 -7.85 -16.26
CA GLY A 47 18.58 -7.06 -15.11
C GLY A 47 17.25 -7.61 -14.64
N VAL A 48 17.28 -8.65 -13.82
CA VAL A 48 16.24 -8.85 -12.83
C VAL A 48 16.27 -7.55 -12.02
N ARG A 49 15.31 -6.66 -12.30
CA ARG A 49 15.00 -5.55 -11.39
C ARG A 49 14.66 -6.24 -10.07
N LEU A 50 15.63 -6.32 -9.17
CA LEU A 50 15.37 -6.57 -7.77
C LEU A 50 14.27 -5.57 -7.39
N ALA A 51 13.10 -6.09 -7.04
CA ALA A 51 11.99 -5.24 -6.61
C ALA A 51 12.57 -4.32 -5.54
N ARG A 52 12.55 -3.01 -5.80
CA ARG A 52 12.99 -2.04 -4.79
C ARG A 52 12.11 -2.30 -3.57
N VAL A 53 12.71 -2.56 -2.44
CA VAL A 53 12.02 -2.62 -1.15
C VAL A 53 12.04 -1.21 -0.59
N PRO A 54 10.94 -0.44 -0.72
CA PRO A 54 10.94 0.96 -0.30
C PRO A 54 10.93 1.11 1.21
N LEU A 55 10.44 0.12 1.97
CA LEU A 55 10.49 0.15 3.43
C LEU A 55 11.21 -1.09 3.96
N GLU A 56 12.30 -0.87 4.68
CA GLU A 56 13.03 -1.91 5.40
C GLU A 56 13.29 -1.49 6.84
N GLY A 57 12.96 -2.37 7.78
CA GLY A 57 13.43 -2.30 9.17
C GLY A 57 14.50 -3.36 9.35
N LYS A 58 15.68 -2.98 9.84
CA LYS A 58 16.85 -3.87 9.97
C LYS A 58 17.25 -3.99 11.42
N SER A 59 17.20 -5.20 11.95
CA SER A 59 17.61 -5.56 13.32
C SER A 59 17.02 -4.64 14.39
N ILE A 60 15.73 -4.29 14.23
CA ILE A 60 15.04 -3.36 15.12
C ILE A 60 14.97 -3.95 16.54
N THR A 61 15.59 -3.27 17.49
CA THR A 61 15.45 -3.53 18.93
C THR A 61 14.82 -2.32 19.58
N TYR A 62 13.78 -2.55 20.37
CA TYR A 62 13.08 -1.45 21.04
C TYR A 62 12.53 -1.86 22.41
N SER A 63 12.77 -0.99 23.39
CA SER A 63 12.17 -1.04 24.74
C SER A 63 11.58 0.33 25.07
N TYR A 64 10.44 0.35 25.74
CA TYR A 64 9.92 1.61 26.29
C TYR A 64 10.83 2.13 27.39
N PRO A 65 10.90 3.46 27.59
CA PRO A 65 11.62 4.04 28.73
C PRO A 65 11.15 3.41 30.04
N HIS A 66 12.09 3.12 30.94
CA HIS A 66 11.83 2.53 32.26
C HIS A 66 11.26 1.09 32.24
N THR A 67 11.45 0.35 31.16
CA THR A 67 11.13 -1.09 31.12
C THR A 67 12.36 -1.90 30.78
N ASP A 68 12.60 -2.98 31.54
CA ASP A 68 13.74 -3.88 31.30
C ASP A 68 13.46 -4.90 30.23
N LYS A 69 12.17 -5.09 29.83
CA LYS A 69 11.77 -6.05 28.83
C LYS A 69 11.65 -5.37 27.47
N PRO A 70 12.43 -5.82 26.46
CA PRO A 70 12.28 -5.32 25.10
C PRO A 70 10.93 -5.71 24.52
N VAL A 71 10.32 -4.78 23.76
CA VAL A 71 9.16 -5.06 22.93
C VAL A 71 9.58 -5.88 21.71
N PHE A 72 10.72 -5.53 21.13
CA PHE A 72 11.35 -6.23 20.00
C PHE A 72 12.83 -6.41 20.25
N SER A 73 13.36 -7.55 19.78
CA SER A 73 14.78 -7.87 19.79
C SER A 73 15.22 -8.31 18.41
N SER A 74 15.99 -7.47 17.70
CA SER A 74 16.55 -7.75 16.38
C SER A 74 15.49 -8.16 15.33
N MET A 75 14.41 -7.38 15.21
CA MET A 75 13.32 -7.65 14.27
C MET A 75 13.63 -7.07 12.88
N ASP A 76 13.44 -7.87 11.84
CA ASP A 76 13.54 -7.44 10.44
C ASP A 76 12.14 -7.33 9.82
N VAL A 77 11.92 -6.27 9.04
CA VAL A 77 10.67 -6.02 8.31
C VAL A 77 10.98 -5.56 6.91
N ALA A 78 10.28 -6.08 5.90
CA ALA A 78 10.41 -5.63 4.52
C ALA A 78 9.03 -5.50 3.87
N ALA A 79 8.73 -4.31 3.32
CA ALA A 79 7.53 -4.05 2.55
C ALA A 79 7.91 -3.62 1.13
N PRO A 80 7.70 -4.50 0.12
CA PRO A 80 7.99 -4.19 -1.28
C PRO A 80 7.05 -3.12 -1.86
N ALA A 81 7.53 -2.43 -2.90
CA ALA A 81 6.71 -1.49 -3.67
C ALA A 81 5.59 -2.22 -4.41
N GLY A 82 4.41 -1.62 -4.41
CA GLY A 82 3.23 -2.16 -5.05
C GLY A 82 2.59 -3.32 -4.29
N GLU A 83 3.04 -3.66 -3.08
CA GLU A 83 2.51 -4.75 -2.27
C GLU A 83 1.93 -4.25 -0.94
N MET A 84 0.93 -4.97 -0.45
CA MET A 84 0.32 -4.77 0.87
C MET A 84 0.86 -5.80 1.86
N LEU A 85 1.57 -5.35 2.90
CA LEU A 85 2.05 -6.17 4.01
C LEU A 85 1.07 -6.08 5.19
N ALA A 86 0.40 -7.18 5.52
CA ALA A 86 -0.40 -7.29 6.74
C ALA A 86 0.46 -7.69 7.94
N ILE A 87 0.40 -6.93 9.04
CA ILE A 87 0.95 -7.32 10.33
C ILE A 87 -0.19 -7.92 11.16
N LEU A 88 -0.06 -9.19 11.51
CA LEU A 88 -1.04 -9.98 12.23
C LEU A 88 -0.49 -10.46 13.58
N GLY A 89 -1.33 -10.58 14.59
CA GLY A 89 -0.96 -11.07 15.91
C GLY A 89 -1.92 -10.62 17.01
N ASN A 90 -1.78 -11.18 18.20
CA ASN A 90 -2.61 -10.85 19.35
C ASN A 90 -2.48 -9.39 19.79
N ASN A 91 -3.47 -8.92 20.56
CA ASN A 91 -3.37 -7.63 21.22
C ASN A 91 -2.17 -7.63 22.20
N GLY A 92 -1.42 -6.54 22.22
CA GLY A 92 -0.21 -6.45 23.01
C GLY A 92 1.05 -7.08 22.39
N ALA A 93 0.99 -7.68 21.19
CA ALA A 93 2.16 -8.22 20.51
C ALA A 93 3.15 -7.15 19.99
N GLY A 94 2.83 -5.85 20.17
CA GLY A 94 3.69 -4.75 19.78
C GLY A 94 3.39 -4.15 18.40
N LYS A 95 2.29 -4.54 17.73
CA LYS A 95 2.00 -4.12 16.35
C LYS A 95 2.01 -2.61 16.14
N SER A 96 1.28 -1.84 16.97
CA SER A 96 1.25 -0.36 16.87
C SER A 96 2.61 0.25 17.17
N THR A 97 3.36 -0.32 18.13
CA THR A 97 4.75 0.10 18.41
C THR A 97 5.65 -0.11 17.18
N LEU A 98 5.47 -1.24 16.47
CA LEU A 98 6.19 -1.49 15.24
C LEU A 98 5.83 -0.45 14.17
N LEU A 99 4.53 -0.14 13.98
CA LEU A 99 4.11 0.90 13.05
C LEU A 99 4.71 2.28 13.41
N ASP A 100 4.76 2.63 14.69
CA ASP A 100 5.37 3.89 15.15
C ASP A 100 6.87 3.98 14.85
N LEU A 101 7.59 2.84 14.98
CA LEU A 101 9.01 2.74 14.61
C LEU A 101 9.19 2.89 13.09
N LEU A 102 8.38 2.16 12.29
CA LEU A 102 8.42 2.21 10.84
C LEU A 102 8.02 3.59 10.29
N ALA A 103 7.12 4.29 10.98
CA ALA A 103 6.71 5.66 10.63
C ALA A 103 7.72 6.74 11.07
N GLY A 104 8.76 6.38 11.82
CA GLY A 104 9.72 7.34 12.37
C GLY A 104 9.13 8.24 13.46
N MET A 105 7.99 7.84 14.07
CA MET A 105 7.40 8.54 15.22
C MET A 105 8.20 8.27 16.49
N THR A 106 8.75 7.07 16.59
CA THR A 106 9.65 6.62 17.65
C THR A 106 10.94 6.08 17.02
N ARG A 107 12.07 6.26 17.69
CA ARG A 107 13.36 5.72 17.23
C ARG A 107 13.63 4.36 17.90
N PRO A 108 14.13 3.37 17.14
CA PRO A 108 14.60 2.13 17.74
C PRO A 108 15.81 2.40 18.65
N ASN A 109 16.02 1.54 19.66
CA ASN A 109 17.22 1.58 20.50
C ASN A 109 18.45 1.09 19.71
N GLU A 110 18.25 0.04 18.89
CA GLU A 110 19.24 -0.51 17.98
C GLU A 110 18.57 -0.87 16.64
N GLY A 111 19.38 -0.96 15.59
CA GLY A 111 18.90 -1.14 14.23
C GLY A 111 18.48 0.18 13.60
N LEU A 112 17.86 0.10 12.43
CA LEU A 112 17.45 1.28 11.66
C LEU A 112 16.22 0.97 10.78
N VAL A 113 15.57 2.02 10.31
CA VAL A 113 14.48 1.95 9.34
C VAL A 113 14.88 2.75 8.11
N GLU A 114 14.83 2.13 6.94
CA GLU A 114 15.13 2.77 5.65
C GLU A 114 13.88 2.93 4.79
N VAL A 115 13.79 4.06 4.11
CA VAL A 115 12.81 4.29 3.04
C VAL A 115 13.55 4.68 1.77
N GLY A 116 13.39 3.86 0.73
CA GLY A 116 14.11 4.05 -0.53
C GLY A 116 15.63 3.94 -0.39
N GLY A 117 16.13 3.18 0.60
CA GLY A 117 17.56 3.05 0.92
C GLY A 117 18.14 4.23 1.73
N VAL A 118 17.29 5.08 2.29
CA VAL A 118 17.69 6.20 3.16
C VAL A 118 17.22 5.93 4.59
N ASP A 119 18.16 5.92 5.54
CA ASP A 119 17.84 5.82 6.95
C ASP A 119 17.00 7.03 7.41
N ILE A 120 15.75 6.79 7.81
CA ILE A 120 14.82 7.84 8.26
C ILE A 120 15.28 8.50 9.57
N GLY A 121 16.11 7.82 10.35
CA GLY A 121 16.73 8.38 11.56
C GLY A 121 17.65 9.57 11.29
N THR A 122 18.15 9.71 10.06
CA THR A 122 19.00 10.85 9.61
C THR A 122 18.17 12.02 9.07
N LEU A 123 16.87 11.82 8.83
CA LEU A 123 15.98 12.80 8.25
C LEU A 123 15.31 13.67 9.33
N ASN A 124 14.95 14.91 8.96
CA ASN A 124 14.07 15.71 9.79
C ASN A 124 12.59 15.28 9.61
N ARG A 125 11.72 15.69 10.53
CA ARG A 125 10.30 15.31 10.54
C ARG A 125 9.58 15.64 9.22
N ARG A 126 9.91 16.76 8.57
CA ARG A 126 9.30 17.15 7.29
C ARG A 126 9.73 16.21 6.18
N GLN A 127 11.00 15.83 6.13
CA GLN A 127 11.54 14.89 5.14
C GLN A 127 10.96 13.48 5.33
N VAL A 128 10.79 13.02 6.58
CA VAL A 128 10.09 11.76 6.87
C VAL A 128 8.65 11.84 6.37
N ALA A 129 7.92 12.92 6.70
CA ALA A 129 6.55 13.12 6.28
C ALA A 129 6.38 13.30 4.75
N GLN A 130 7.43 13.58 3.98
CA GLN A 130 7.39 13.56 2.52
C GLN A 130 7.49 12.15 1.92
N ARG A 131 7.93 11.16 2.72
CA ARG A 131 8.15 9.79 2.29
C ARG A 131 7.15 8.79 2.86
N ILE A 132 6.69 9.02 4.10
CA ILE A 132 5.81 8.11 4.83
C ILE A 132 4.53 8.84 5.19
N ALA A 133 3.40 8.27 4.80
CA ALA A 133 2.09 8.70 5.29
C ALA A 133 1.57 7.68 6.31
N TYR A 134 1.01 8.18 7.41
CA TYR A 134 0.48 7.38 8.50
C TYR A 134 -0.99 7.71 8.77
N VAL A 135 -1.81 6.68 8.82
CA VAL A 135 -3.24 6.78 9.20
C VAL A 135 -3.42 6.01 10.50
N ALA A 136 -3.63 6.73 11.60
CA ALA A 136 -3.80 6.15 12.93
C ALA A 136 -5.19 5.50 13.08
N GLN A 137 -5.29 4.53 13.99
CA GLN A 137 -6.53 3.83 14.35
C GLN A 137 -7.63 4.80 14.83
N GLN A 138 -7.26 5.71 15.73
CA GLN A 138 -8.17 6.73 16.24
C GLN A 138 -7.76 8.10 15.69
N GLN A 139 -8.68 8.76 15.05
CA GLN A 139 -8.49 10.12 14.56
C GLN A 139 -9.60 11.02 15.07
N THR A 140 -9.21 12.18 15.57
CA THR A 140 -10.18 13.24 15.88
C THR A 140 -10.82 13.71 14.59
N VAL A 141 -12.14 13.76 14.56
CA VAL A 141 -12.89 14.25 13.42
C VAL A 141 -12.90 15.79 13.45
N PRO A 142 -12.20 16.45 12.52
CA PRO A 142 -12.17 17.90 12.52
C PRO A 142 -13.44 18.48 11.90
N HIS A 143 -13.83 19.67 12.33
CA HIS A 143 -14.85 20.46 11.64
C HIS A 143 -14.23 21.22 10.45
N LEU A 144 -13.80 20.45 9.46
CA LEU A 144 -13.19 20.93 8.21
C LEU A 144 -13.94 20.32 7.04
N SER A 145 -13.93 21.01 5.89
CA SER A 145 -14.40 20.37 4.65
C SER A 145 -13.49 19.20 4.26
N VAL A 146 -14.03 18.24 3.52
CA VAL A 146 -13.25 17.14 2.95
C VAL A 146 -12.04 17.67 2.17
N TYR A 147 -12.24 18.73 1.39
CA TYR A 147 -11.17 19.37 0.63
C TYR A 147 -10.06 19.92 1.55
N ASP A 148 -10.44 20.66 2.60
CA ASP A 148 -9.45 21.25 3.51
C ASP A 148 -8.70 20.18 4.31
N GLU A 149 -9.41 19.12 4.76
CA GLU A 149 -8.79 18.00 5.45
C GLU A 149 -7.76 17.27 4.57
N VAL A 150 -8.10 17.01 3.30
CA VAL A 150 -7.17 16.40 2.35
C VAL A 150 -6.00 17.33 2.03
N LEU A 151 -6.23 18.65 1.95
CA LEU A 151 -5.19 19.65 1.73
C LEU A 151 -4.15 19.66 2.86
N LEU A 152 -4.50 19.29 4.10
CA LEU A 152 -3.54 19.14 5.18
C LEU A 152 -2.45 18.09 4.85
N GLY A 153 -2.76 17.11 4.00
CA GLY A 153 -1.78 16.15 3.49
C GLY A 153 -0.64 16.80 2.71
N ARG A 154 -0.86 17.98 2.12
CA ARG A 154 0.19 18.73 1.41
C ARG A 154 1.15 19.51 2.30
N LYS A 155 0.84 19.61 3.62
CA LYS A 155 1.65 20.40 4.57
C LYS A 155 3.17 20.14 4.51
N PRO A 156 3.67 18.90 4.35
CA PRO A 156 5.10 18.65 4.20
C PRO A 156 5.72 19.25 2.93
N HIS A 157 4.93 19.54 1.91
CA HIS A 157 5.39 20.09 0.62
C HIS A 157 5.23 21.60 0.51
N ILE A 158 4.23 22.17 1.21
CA ILE A 158 3.96 23.62 1.17
C ILE A 158 5.05 24.37 1.92
N SER A 159 5.62 25.40 1.28
CA SER A 159 6.61 26.32 1.89
C SER A 159 5.94 27.59 2.40
N TRP A 160 5.36 28.40 1.50
CA TRP A 160 4.72 29.68 1.83
C TRP A 160 3.23 29.71 1.47
N ASN A 161 2.89 29.20 0.30
CA ASN A 161 1.52 29.21 -0.21
C ASN A 161 1.15 27.87 -0.83
N VAL A 162 -0.15 27.58 -0.87
CA VAL A 162 -0.73 26.47 -1.62
C VAL A 162 -0.62 26.77 -3.11
N THR A 163 0.04 25.91 -3.86
CA THR A 163 0.20 26.04 -5.31
C THR A 163 -0.96 25.40 -6.08
N GLU A 164 -1.04 25.67 -7.39
CA GLU A 164 -2.01 25.00 -8.26
C GLU A 164 -1.74 23.48 -8.34
N ARG A 165 -0.48 23.08 -8.30
CA ARG A 165 -0.10 21.66 -8.22
C ARG A 165 -0.64 21.00 -6.96
N ASP A 166 -0.58 21.67 -5.81
CA ASP A 166 -1.14 21.13 -4.57
C ASP A 166 -2.66 20.94 -4.66
N ARG A 167 -3.38 21.91 -5.26
CA ARG A 167 -4.83 21.81 -5.48
C ARG A 167 -5.19 20.65 -6.40
N GLN A 168 -4.42 20.44 -7.45
CA GLN A 168 -4.60 19.33 -8.38
C GLN A 168 -4.40 17.98 -7.67
N ILE A 169 -3.32 17.80 -6.89
CA ILE A 169 -3.06 16.58 -6.13
C ILE A 169 -4.19 16.29 -5.15
N VAL A 170 -4.69 17.31 -4.45
CA VAL A 170 -5.84 17.18 -3.54
C VAL A 170 -7.09 16.69 -4.29
N ALA A 171 -7.41 17.31 -5.43
CA ALA A 171 -8.56 16.92 -6.23
C ALA A 171 -8.43 15.47 -6.76
N GLU A 172 -7.24 15.07 -7.23
CA GLU A 172 -6.93 13.72 -7.67
C GLU A 172 -7.07 12.71 -6.52
N SER A 173 -6.54 13.02 -5.33
CA SER A 173 -6.65 12.15 -4.14
C SER A 173 -8.11 11.96 -3.70
N ILE A 174 -8.91 13.03 -3.70
CA ILE A 174 -10.34 12.98 -3.41
C ILE A 174 -11.07 12.11 -4.43
N ALA A 175 -10.76 12.26 -5.72
CA ALA A 175 -11.38 11.49 -6.80
C ALA A 175 -11.03 10.00 -6.73
N GLN A 176 -9.76 9.65 -6.42
CA GLN A 176 -9.30 8.25 -6.26
C GLN A 176 -10.08 7.49 -5.19
N LEU A 177 -10.52 8.19 -4.13
CA LEU A 177 -11.32 7.61 -3.03
C LEU A 177 -12.84 7.68 -3.27
N GLY A 178 -13.29 8.15 -4.45
CA GLY A 178 -14.71 8.31 -4.76
C GLY A 178 -15.40 9.40 -3.96
N LEU A 179 -14.65 10.40 -3.47
CA LEU A 179 -15.16 11.47 -2.60
C LEU A 179 -15.47 12.78 -3.33
N ALA A 180 -15.41 12.83 -4.67
CA ALA A 180 -15.58 14.07 -5.44
C ALA A 180 -16.92 14.82 -5.12
N GLY A 181 -18.01 14.07 -4.94
CA GLY A 181 -19.32 14.64 -4.56
C GLY A 181 -19.39 15.17 -3.11
N PHE A 182 -18.40 14.86 -2.28
CA PHE A 182 -18.34 15.24 -0.86
C PHE A 182 -17.32 16.34 -0.58
N ALA A 183 -16.57 16.82 -1.56
CA ALA A 183 -15.42 17.72 -1.36
C ALA A 183 -15.75 18.97 -0.50
N ARG A 184 -16.99 19.48 -0.57
CA ARG A 184 -17.45 20.67 0.18
C ARG A 184 -18.17 20.33 1.48
N ARG A 185 -18.45 19.03 1.78
CA ARG A 185 -19.09 18.64 3.04
C ARG A 185 -18.08 18.67 4.18
N TYR A 186 -18.58 18.86 5.38
CA TYR A 186 -17.75 18.77 6.58
C TYR A 186 -17.51 17.31 6.96
N CYS A 187 -16.32 17.02 7.51
CA CYS A 187 -15.91 15.65 7.85
C CYS A 187 -16.79 15.03 8.96
N ASP A 188 -17.33 15.82 9.86
CA ASP A 188 -18.23 15.39 10.93
C ASP A 188 -19.65 15.04 10.44
N GLU A 189 -20.02 15.46 9.23
CA GLU A 189 -21.29 15.10 8.57
C GLU A 189 -21.23 13.76 7.82
N LEU A 190 -20.04 13.15 7.72
CA LEU A 190 -19.80 11.93 6.96
C LEU A 190 -20.05 10.66 7.79
N SER A 191 -20.44 9.58 7.12
CA SER A 191 -20.41 8.24 7.71
C SER A 191 -19.00 7.80 8.09
N GLY A 192 -18.87 6.80 8.97
CA GLY A 192 -17.56 6.25 9.38
C GLY A 192 -16.70 5.81 8.19
N GLY A 193 -17.31 5.12 7.22
CA GLY A 193 -16.60 4.67 6.01
C GLY A 193 -16.16 5.81 5.09
N GLU A 194 -17.00 6.84 4.92
CA GLU A 194 -16.62 8.03 4.15
C GLU A 194 -15.49 8.81 4.84
N ARG A 195 -15.56 8.97 6.17
CA ARG A 195 -14.46 9.60 6.95
C ARG A 195 -13.15 8.84 6.81
N GLN A 196 -13.19 7.52 6.89
CA GLN A 196 -11.99 6.71 6.72
C GLN A 196 -11.35 6.94 5.34
N LYS A 197 -12.17 7.03 4.29
CA LYS A 197 -11.68 7.38 2.94
C LYS A 197 -11.07 8.78 2.90
N VAL A 198 -11.62 9.77 3.62
CA VAL A 198 -11.03 11.12 3.71
C VAL A 198 -9.63 11.08 4.33
N PHE A 199 -9.44 10.32 5.41
CA PHE A 199 -8.13 10.20 6.05
C PHE A 199 -7.11 9.49 5.15
N ILE A 200 -7.55 8.48 4.38
CA ILE A 200 -6.70 7.85 3.38
C ILE A 200 -6.39 8.83 2.23
N ALA A 201 -7.37 9.61 1.75
CA ALA A 201 -7.15 10.64 0.73
C ALA A 201 -6.12 11.69 1.20
N ARG A 202 -6.20 12.13 2.47
CA ARG A 202 -5.20 13.00 3.09
C ARG A 202 -3.81 12.39 3.07
N ALA A 203 -3.70 11.10 3.40
CA ALA A 203 -2.44 10.39 3.37
C ALA A 203 -1.87 10.29 1.94
N LEU A 204 -2.70 10.03 0.94
CA LEU A 204 -2.30 9.99 -0.47
C LEU A 204 -1.91 11.35 -1.04
N ALA A 205 -2.59 12.42 -0.61
CA ALA A 205 -2.23 13.78 -1.00
C ALA A 205 -0.80 14.16 -0.56
N GLN A 206 -0.20 13.43 0.36
CA GLN A 206 1.20 13.57 0.76
C GLN A 206 2.18 13.03 -0.30
N GLU A 207 1.70 12.31 -1.33
CA GLU A 207 2.51 11.61 -2.36
C GLU A 207 3.62 10.75 -1.74
N PRO A 208 3.28 9.84 -0.78
CA PRO A 208 4.26 9.06 -0.04
C PRO A 208 4.86 7.93 -0.89
N GLU A 209 6.04 7.43 -0.49
CA GLU A 209 6.60 6.15 -0.95
C GLU A 209 6.03 4.97 -0.15
N VAL A 210 5.67 5.23 1.12
CA VAL A 210 5.16 4.24 2.09
C VAL A 210 3.86 4.74 2.70
N LEU A 211 2.83 3.87 2.70
CA LEU A 211 1.56 4.10 3.38
C LEU A 211 1.43 3.15 4.56
N ILE A 212 1.30 3.69 5.76
CA ILE A 212 1.10 2.92 7.00
C ILE A 212 -0.32 3.15 7.51
N LEU A 213 -1.05 2.05 7.77
CA LEU A 213 -2.43 2.08 8.23
C LEU A 213 -2.57 1.26 9.52
N ASP A 214 -2.91 1.92 10.62
CA ASP A 214 -3.17 1.23 11.89
C ASP A 214 -4.67 0.93 12.01
N GLU A 215 -5.04 -0.33 11.84
CA GLU A 215 -6.41 -0.84 11.93
C GLU A 215 -7.46 -0.03 11.12
N PRO A 216 -7.26 0.17 9.82
CA PRO A 216 -8.07 1.11 9.04
C PRO A 216 -9.56 0.70 8.91
N THR A 217 -9.93 -0.48 9.40
CA THR A 217 -11.28 -1.06 9.24
C THR A 217 -11.96 -1.38 10.57
N SER A 218 -11.32 -1.15 11.73
CA SER A 218 -11.80 -1.63 13.04
C SER A 218 -13.17 -1.07 13.47
N ALA A 219 -13.53 0.13 13.01
CA ALA A 219 -14.80 0.80 13.36
C ALA A 219 -15.84 0.78 12.22
N LEU A 220 -15.63 -0.06 11.19
CA LEU A 220 -16.46 -0.10 9.98
C LEU A 220 -17.34 -1.36 9.93
N ASP A 221 -18.52 -1.22 9.34
CA ASP A 221 -19.34 -2.39 8.98
C ASP A 221 -18.69 -3.21 7.84
N PRO A 222 -19.09 -4.49 7.65
CA PRO A 222 -18.46 -5.37 6.68
C PRO A 222 -18.42 -4.81 5.24
N LYS A 223 -19.45 -4.09 4.80
CA LYS A 223 -19.49 -3.50 3.46
C LYS A 223 -18.40 -2.43 3.30
N ASN A 224 -18.33 -1.52 4.27
CA ASN A 224 -17.33 -0.45 4.27
C ASN A 224 -15.90 -0.97 4.46
N GLN A 225 -15.69 -2.03 5.26
CA GLN A 225 -14.40 -2.72 5.38
C GLN A 225 -13.89 -3.22 4.02
N LEU A 226 -14.74 -3.95 3.28
CA LEU A 226 -14.39 -4.47 1.96
C LEU A 226 -14.11 -3.35 0.96
N GLU A 227 -14.89 -2.27 0.99
CA GLU A 227 -14.72 -1.13 0.09
C GLU A 227 -13.40 -0.39 0.37
N VAL A 228 -13.10 -0.10 1.64
CA VAL A 228 -11.86 0.59 2.03
C VAL A 228 -10.64 -0.24 1.66
N LEU A 229 -10.60 -1.55 1.98
CA LEU A 229 -9.46 -2.41 1.65
C LEU A 229 -9.27 -2.57 0.14
N ARG A 230 -10.36 -2.64 -0.64
CA ARG A 230 -10.27 -2.66 -2.11
C ARG A 230 -9.63 -1.38 -2.63
N ILE A 231 -10.08 -0.21 -2.14
CA ILE A 231 -9.51 1.07 -2.54
C ILE A 231 -8.02 1.15 -2.17
N VAL A 232 -7.65 0.77 -0.94
CA VAL A 232 -6.25 0.76 -0.48
C VAL A 232 -5.40 -0.13 -1.38
N ARG A 233 -5.87 -1.34 -1.71
CA ARG A 233 -5.19 -2.25 -2.62
C ARG A 233 -5.00 -1.64 -4.02
N ASP A 234 -6.07 -1.10 -4.58
CA ASP A 234 -6.05 -0.47 -5.91
C ASP A 234 -5.06 0.71 -5.98
N VAL A 235 -5.02 1.52 -4.91
CA VAL A 235 -4.09 2.66 -4.80
C VAL A 235 -2.66 2.19 -4.61
N THR A 236 -2.44 1.19 -3.76
CA THR A 236 -1.12 0.57 -3.54
C THR A 236 -0.51 0.11 -4.86
N HIS A 237 -1.26 -0.65 -5.65
CA HIS A 237 -0.78 -1.20 -6.92
C HIS A 237 -0.60 -0.11 -7.98
N ARG A 238 -1.57 0.81 -8.14
CA ARG A 238 -1.49 1.88 -9.17
C ARG A 238 -0.38 2.87 -8.92
N ASN A 239 -0.17 3.25 -7.66
CA ASN A 239 0.84 4.25 -7.29
C ASN A 239 2.18 3.61 -6.89
N ASN A 240 2.28 2.26 -6.98
CA ASN A 240 3.47 1.49 -6.60
C ASN A 240 3.96 1.81 -5.17
N LEU A 241 3.01 1.95 -4.22
CA LEU A 241 3.32 2.22 -2.82
C LEU A 241 3.76 0.94 -2.10
N ALA A 242 4.63 1.05 -1.11
CA ALA A 242 4.74 0.03 -0.07
C ALA A 242 3.67 0.31 0.99
N THR A 243 2.70 -0.58 1.14
CA THR A 243 1.64 -0.40 2.13
C THR A 243 1.79 -1.40 3.26
N VAL A 244 1.89 -0.90 4.49
CA VAL A 244 1.92 -1.70 5.71
C VAL A 244 0.66 -1.43 6.51
N LEU A 245 -0.04 -2.50 6.91
CA LEU A 245 -1.26 -2.33 7.68
C LEU A 245 -1.41 -3.37 8.78
N VAL A 246 -1.97 -2.96 9.91
CA VAL A 246 -2.43 -3.86 10.97
C VAL A 246 -3.89 -4.19 10.72
N LEU A 247 -4.22 -5.47 10.73
CA LEU A 247 -5.59 -5.97 10.64
C LEU A 247 -5.86 -6.95 11.79
N HIS A 248 -7.08 -6.93 12.34
CA HIS A 248 -7.55 -7.95 13.30
C HIS A 248 -8.20 -9.14 12.62
N ASP A 249 -8.86 -8.90 11.49
CA ASP A 249 -9.51 -9.96 10.72
C ASP A 249 -8.52 -10.62 9.77
N ILE A 250 -8.15 -11.86 10.10
CA ILE A 250 -7.22 -12.69 9.31
C ILE A 250 -7.78 -12.93 7.91
N ASN A 251 -9.08 -13.08 7.76
CA ASN A 251 -9.71 -13.39 6.47
C ASN A 251 -9.73 -12.17 5.56
N LEU A 252 -9.86 -10.95 6.12
CA LEU A 252 -9.66 -9.73 5.36
C LEU A 252 -8.19 -9.59 4.92
N ALA A 253 -7.23 -9.90 5.79
CA ALA A 253 -5.82 -9.91 5.42
C ALA A 253 -5.54 -10.90 4.29
N LEU A 254 -5.99 -12.17 4.41
CA LEU A 254 -5.83 -13.20 3.37
C LEU A 254 -6.45 -12.81 2.02
N ARG A 255 -7.51 -12.02 2.04
CA ARG A 255 -8.23 -11.61 0.83
C ARG A 255 -7.58 -10.42 0.10
N PHE A 256 -6.98 -9.50 0.82
CA PHE A 256 -6.55 -8.21 0.26
C PHE A 256 -5.05 -8.00 0.25
N CYS A 257 -4.30 -8.65 1.15
CA CYS A 257 -2.87 -8.42 1.29
C CYS A 257 -2.04 -9.43 0.50
N ASP A 258 -0.87 -9.00 0.07
CA ASP A 258 0.05 -9.78 -0.76
C ASP A 258 1.09 -10.50 0.13
N ARG A 259 1.43 -9.87 1.26
CA ARG A 259 2.42 -10.37 2.22
C ARG A 259 1.90 -10.30 3.65
N PHE A 260 2.49 -11.13 4.49
CA PHE A 260 2.09 -11.31 5.89
C PHE A 260 3.30 -11.32 6.79
N MET A 261 3.15 -10.69 7.94
CA MET A 261 4.07 -10.76 9.07
C MET A 261 3.28 -11.16 10.31
N LEU A 262 3.54 -12.34 10.80
CA LEU A 262 2.88 -12.90 11.98
C LEU A 262 3.76 -12.62 13.21
N VAL A 263 3.22 -11.88 14.19
CA VAL A 263 3.96 -11.40 15.35
C VAL A 263 3.33 -11.92 16.63
N ARG A 264 4.16 -12.49 17.53
CA ARG A 264 3.77 -12.91 18.86
C ARG A 264 4.83 -12.50 19.86
N ASP A 265 4.43 -11.87 20.96
CA ASP A 265 5.30 -11.51 22.08
C ASP A 265 6.58 -10.76 21.67
N GLY A 266 6.48 -9.88 20.66
CA GLY A 266 7.60 -9.11 20.13
C GLY A 266 8.53 -9.88 19.21
N ALA A 267 8.20 -11.11 18.83
CA ALA A 267 8.97 -11.92 17.89
C ALA A 267 8.18 -12.20 16.59
N VAL A 268 8.89 -12.32 15.47
CA VAL A 268 8.32 -12.74 14.20
C VAL A 268 8.17 -14.25 14.21
N VAL A 269 6.93 -14.73 14.11
CA VAL A 269 6.62 -16.17 13.98
C VAL A 269 6.85 -16.63 12.54
N ALA A 270 6.37 -15.83 11.58
CA ALA A 270 6.56 -16.09 10.15
C ALA A 270 6.43 -14.78 9.38
N GLN A 271 7.13 -14.67 8.25
CA GLN A 271 7.03 -13.54 7.31
C GLN A 271 7.20 -14.04 5.88
N GLY A 272 6.33 -13.59 4.97
CA GLY A 272 6.38 -13.97 3.56
C GLY A 272 5.08 -13.72 2.83
N GLY A 273 4.84 -14.44 1.73
CA GLY A 273 3.59 -14.42 0.98
C GLY A 273 2.51 -15.30 1.61
N HIS A 274 1.50 -15.63 0.83
CA HIS A 274 0.37 -16.47 1.28
C HIS A 274 0.80 -17.86 1.80
N GLU A 275 1.91 -18.40 1.33
CA GLU A 275 2.46 -19.69 1.73
C GLU A 275 2.87 -19.72 3.21
N THR A 276 3.19 -18.58 3.80
CA THR A 276 3.63 -18.49 5.21
C THR A 276 2.46 -18.53 6.19
N VAL A 277 1.24 -18.29 5.72
CA VAL A 277 0.04 -18.38 6.56
C VAL A 277 -0.48 -19.81 6.51
N THR A 278 -0.15 -20.61 7.53
CA THR A 278 -0.51 -22.02 7.66
C THR A 278 -1.28 -22.27 8.97
N ASP A 279 -1.81 -23.48 9.13
CA ASP A 279 -2.46 -23.93 10.37
C ASP A 279 -1.52 -23.74 11.56
N GLU A 280 -0.24 -24.13 11.39
CA GLU A 280 0.77 -24.08 12.43
C GLU A 280 1.17 -22.64 12.78
N THR A 281 1.43 -21.80 11.78
CA THR A 281 1.90 -20.41 12.02
C THR A 281 0.79 -19.56 12.63
N LEU A 282 -0.46 -19.74 12.20
CA LEU A 282 -1.61 -19.08 12.84
C LEU A 282 -1.83 -19.57 14.27
N SER A 283 -1.80 -20.89 14.48
CA SER A 283 -2.00 -21.46 15.82
C SER A 283 -0.90 -21.02 16.77
N ALA A 284 0.35 -20.94 16.31
CA ALA A 284 1.45 -20.42 17.09
C ALA A 284 1.30 -18.92 17.41
N THR A 285 0.79 -18.14 16.45
CA THR A 285 0.64 -16.68 16.61
C THR A 285 -0.47 -16.32 17.59
N TYR A 286 -1.62 -17.02 17.50
CA TYR A 286 -2.83 -16.66 18.25
C TYR A 286 -3.06 -17.50 19.49
N ASP A 287 -2.20 -18.50 19.75
CA ASP A 287 -2.32 -19.46 20.87
C ASP A 287 -3.68 -20.18 20.88
N ALA A 288 -4.18 -20.47 19.71
CA ALA A 288 -5.46 -21.15 19.49
C ALA A 288 -5.38 -22.01 18.22
N PRO A 289 -6.04 -23.17 18.17
CA PRO A 289 -5.99 -24.02 16.99
C PRO A 289 -6.72 -23.36 15.80
N PHE A 290 -6.04 -23.22 14.69
CA PHE A 290 -6.58 -22.75 13.42
C PHE A 290 -6.50 -23.82 12.35
N ARG A 291 -7.35 -23.70 11.35
CA ARG A 291 -7.28 -24.44 10.10
C ARG A 291 -7.46 -23.49 8.92
N ILE A 292 -6.59 -23.60 7.93
CA ILE A 292 -6.78 -22.97 6.62
C ILE A 292 -7.60 -23.93 5.76
N VAL A 293 -8.67 -23.43 5.20
CA VAL A 293 -9.50 -24.13 4.22
C VAL A 293 -9.54 -23.31 2.93
N ASP A 294 -9.58 -23.99 1.80
CA ASP A 294 -9.83 -23.36 0.50
C ASP A 294 -11.29 -23.58 0.12
N ILE A 295 -11.99 -22.48 -0.15
CA ILE A 295 -13.36 -22.52 -0.65
C ILE A 295 -13.41 -21.70 -1.94
N ASP A 296 -13.61 -22.36 -3.05
CA ASP A 296 -13.67 -21.76 -4.40
C ASP A 296 -12.43 -20.89 -4.73
N GLY A 297 -11.23 -21.35 -4.34
CA GLY A 297 -9.96 -20.65 -4.57
C GLY A 297 -9.71 -19.50 -3.58
N VAL A 298 -10.55 -19.35 -2.54
CA VAL A 298 -10.37 -18.37 -1.47
C VAL A 298 -9.89 -19.08 -0.20
N ARG A 299 -8.72 -18.70 0.30
CA ARG A 299 -8.19 -19.21 1.57
C ARG A 299 -8.89 -18.55 2.75
N ILE A 300 -9.38 -19.35 3.65
CA ILE A 300 -10.12 -18.92 4.85
C ILE A 300 -9.48 -19.54 6.09
N ALA A 301 -9.13 -18.72 7.07
CA ALA A 301 -8.68 -19.13 8.39
C ALA A 301 -9.89 -19.37 9.30
N VAL A 302 -10.06 -20.60 9.78
CA VAL A 302 -11.14 -21.00 10.66
C VAL A 302 -10.59 -21.39 12.02
N PRO A 303 -10.93 -20.68 13.12
CA PRO A 303 -10.59 -21.12 14.46
C PRO A 303 -11.34 -22.41 14.79
N ARG A 304 -10.64 -23.37 15.39
CA ARG A 304 -11.27 -24.62 15.87
C ARG A 304 -11.68 -24.43 17.32
N ALA A 305 -12.84 -24.95 17.66
CA ALA A 305 -13.20 -25.14 19.07
C ALA A 305 -12.23 -26.16 19.69
N THR A 306 -11.65 -25.82 20.81
CA THR A 306 -10.87 -26.72 21.67
C THR A 306 -11.78 -27.77 22.32
#